data_21b6e437ffad4f75420d5027f7ac4be0
#
_entry.id   21b6e437ffad4f75420d5027f7ac4be0
#
_cell.length_a   1.000
_cell.length_b   1.000
_cell.length_c   1.000
_cell.angle_alpha   90.00
_cell.angle_beta   90.00
_cell.angle_gamma   90.00
#
_symmetry.space_group_name_H-M   'P 1'
#
loop_
_entity.id
_entity.type
_entity.pdbx_description
1 polymer ?
#
loop_
_entity_poly.entity_id
_entity_poly.type
_entity_poly.pdbx_seq_one_letter_code
_entity_poly.pdbx_strand_id
1 'polypeptide(L)'
;MKSRGNTRSIAAVTVSAMAWVLTPVPADAQNAYITNQGIAPNFSDNVTVIDTVTNKVVKTISVGLAPSGVAVAPDGSRVYVANEAVKGTVSVIDTATNAVSATVAVGNNPVGIAVKPDGRKVYVANKGRQGTLSVIDTATDTVSSTIDVGLSPIGVAVKPDGSKVYVTNDAANGTVSVIDTATDAVTGTVEVGSHPVGVAVKPDGSKVYAANRDSRTVSVIATANNTVVATIDVGLAPFGVAVTPDGSKVYVTNLNNTVSVIATANNAVSSTISVGNGPVGVAFTPDGGKAYVANQFDHTVSVIATATNAVVATVDVGTSPIAFGIFIRPGFATAAGSPNLSRH
;
A
#
# COMPACT_ATOMS: atom_id res chain seq x y z
N MET A 1 -38.68 -70.23 43.05
CA MET A 1 -38.66 -68.84 42.66
C MET A 1 -37.34 -68.55 41.96
N LYS A 2 -37.32 -68.38 40.61
CA LYS A 2 -36.10 -68.13 39.81
C LYS A 2 -36.10 -66.66 39.45
N SER A 3 -35.13 -65.90 39.96
CA SER A 3 -34.86 -64.55 39.59
C SER A 3 -34.12 -64.53 38.25
N ARG A 4 -34.67 -63.83 37.24
CA ARG A 4 -34.04 -63.59 35.97
C ARG A 4 -33.26 -62.28 36.07
N GLY A 5 -31.93 -62.37 36.02
CA GLY A 5 -31.05 -61.19 35.86
C GLY A 5 -31.10 -60.67 34.42
N ASN A 6 -31.40 -59.41 34.27
CA ASN A 6 -31.44 -58.69 32.98
C ASN A 6 -30.09 -57.98 32.76
N THR A 7 -29.22 -58.63 32.00
CA THR A 7 -27.95 -58.03 31.56
C THR A 7 -28.23 -57.09 30.39
N ARG A 8 -28.15 -55.75 30.60
CA ARG A 8 -28.15 -54.77 29.53
C ARG A 8 -26.72 -54.63 28.99
N SER A 9 -26.54 -55.10 27.74
CA SER A 9 -25.32 -54.77 26.97
C SER A 9 -25.23 -53.24 26.68
N ILE A 10 -24.19 -52.64 27.16
CA ILE A 10 -23.84 -51.27 26.78
C ILE A 10 -22.98 -51.38 25.52
N ALA A 11 -23.55 -50.97 24.38
CA ALA A 11 -22.79 -50.81 23.14
C ALA A 11 -21.82 -49.62 23.28
N ALA A 12 -20.53 -49.89 23.21
CA ALA A 12 -19.53 -48.89 23.15
C ALA A 12 -19.59 -48.18 21.78
N VAL A 13 -19.96 -46.91 21.78
CA VAL A 13 -19.87 -46.05 20.61
C VAL A 13 -18.41 -45.62 20.46
N THR A 14 -17.69 -46.22 19.54
CA THR A 14 -16.35 -45.76 19.13
C THR A 14 -16.51 -44.45 18.33
N VAL A 15 -16.22 -43.33 18.95
CA VAL A 15 -16.06 -42.06 18.25
C VAL A 15 -14.73 -42.10 17.53
N SER A 16 -14.77 -42.34 16.22
CA SER A 16 -13.60 -42.12 15.34
C SER A 16 -13.25 -40.63 15.35
N ALA A 17 -12.16 -40.29 16.00
CA ALA A 17 -11.56 -38.97 15.87
C ALA A 17 -11.06 -38.81 14.43
N MET A 18 -11.83 -38.14 13.57
CA MET A 18 -11.33 -37.62 12.30
C MET A 18 -10.28 -36.56 12.63
N ALA A 19 -9.01 -36.95 12.55
CA ALA A 19 -7.91 -35.99 12.52
C ALA A 19 -8.08 -35.13 11.26
N TRP A 20 -8.56 -33.91 11.43
CA TRP A 20 -8.45 -32.90 10.40
C TRP A 20 -6.94 -32.66 10.20
N VAL A 21 -6.41 -33.24 9.14
CA VAL A 21 -5.12 -32.80 8.60
C VAL A 21 -5.37 -31.36 8.16
N LEU A 22 -5.00 -30.42 9.01
CA LEU A 22 -4.81 -29.04 8.59
C LEU A 22 -3.69 -29.08 7.53
N THR A 23 -4.08 -29.29 6.27
CA THR A 23 -3.21 -28.89 5.18
C THR A 23 -2.92 -27.42 5.44
N PRO A 24 -1.64 -26.99 5.56
CA PRO A 24 -1.36 -25.57 5.58
C PRO A 24 -2.03 -25.00 4.34
N VAL A 25 -2.98 -24.07 4.52
CA VAL A 25 -3.48 -23.24 3.44
C VAL A 25 -2.19 -22.70 2.83
N PRO A 26 -1.89 -22.94 1.54
CA PRO A 26 -0.74 -22.34 0.92
C PRO A 26 -0.87 -20.86 1.23
N ALA A 27 0.17 -20.25 1.78
CA ALA A 27 0.22 -18.80 1.93
C ALA A 27 -0.15 -18.29 0.55
N ASP A 28 -1.39 -17.74 0.44
CA ASP A 28 -1.98 -17.39 -0.85
C ASP A 28 -0.91 -16.64 -1.60
N ALA A 29 -0.60 -17.09 -2.82
CA ALA A 29 0.45 -16.51 -3.63
C ALA A 29 0.24 -15.00 -3.65
N GLN A 30 1.06 -14.29 -2.89
CA GLN A 30 0.88 -12.86 -2.74
C GLN A 30 1.49 -12.22 -3.94
N ASN A 31 0.70 -11.48 -4.67
CA ASN A 31 1.15 -10.79 -5.86
C ASN A 31 1.54 -9.34 -5.52
N ALA A 32 2.64 -8.89 -6.12
CA ALA A 32 2.97 -7.48 -6.21
C ALA A 32 2.51 -6.97 -7.59
N TYR A 33 1.81 -5.84 -7.60
CA TYR A 33 1.26 -5.21 -8.80
C TYR A 33 2.05 -3.97 -9.15
N ILE A 34 2.87 -4.03 -10.18
CA ILE A 34 3.81 -2.98 -10.57
C ILE A 34 3.24 -2.22 -11.77
N THR A 35 2.88 -0.96 -11.57
CA THR A 35 2.44 -0.08 -12.65
C THR A 35 3.62 0.33 -13.50
N ASN A 36 3.50 0.18 -14.82
CA ASN A 36 4.50 0.57 -15.80
C ASN A 36 3.98 1.79 -16.56
N GLN A 37 4.48 2.98 -16.21
CA GLN A 37 3.97 4.25 -16.73
C GLN A 37 4.38 4.50 -18.19
N GLY A 38 5.51 3.95 -18.62
CA GLY A 38 6.13 4.30 -19.88
C GLY A 38 6.85 5.66 -19.83
N ILE A 39 7.34 6.10 -20.97
CA ILE A 39 8.08 7.37 -21.12
C ILE A 39 7.42 8.18 -22.23
N ALA A 40 7.15 9.47 -22.00
CA ALA A 40 6.58 10.35 -23.02
C ALA A 40 7.45 10.36 -24.30
N PRO A 41 6.86 10.36 -25.52
CA PRO A 41 5.41 10.36 -25.79
C PRO A 41 4.76 8.97 -25.76
N ASN A 42 5.52 7.89 -25.57
CA ASN A 42 5.08 6.50 -25.60
C ASN A 42 4.74 6.02 -24.18
N PHE A 43 3.64 6.51 -23.62
CA PHE A 43 3.14 6.03 -22.33
C PHE A 43 2.73 4.56 -22.44
N SER A 44 2.99 3.79 -21.39
CA SER A 44 2.53 2.42 -21.24
C SER A 44 1.12 2.40 -20.65
N ASP A 45 0.46 1.24 -20.74
CA ASP A 45 -0.91 1.00 -20.27
C ASP A 45 -1.03 -0.32 -19.51
N ASN A 46 0.01 -0.70 -18.80
CA ASN A 46 0.01 -2.03 -18.19
C ASN A 46 0.54 -2.08 -16.76
N VAL A 47 0.16 -3.16 -16.09
CA VAL A 47 0.61 -3.57 -14.75
C VAL A 47 1.28 -4.93 -14.86
N THR A 48 2.50 -5.05 -14.36
CA THR A 48 3.19 -6.33 -14.19
C THR A 48 2.82 -6.94 -12.85
N VAL A 49 2.43 -8.22 -12.83
CA VAL A 49 2.12 -8.99 -11.64
C VAL A 49 3.30 -9.91 -11.32
N ILE A 50 3.87 -9.75 -10.13
CA ILE A 50 4.99 -10.56 -9.63
C ILE A 50 4.48 -11.45 -8.49
N ASP A 51 4.70 -12.77 -8.60
CA ASP A 51 4.53 -13.70 -7.49
C ASP A 51 5.64 -13.46 -6.45
N THR A 52 5.26 -13.11 -5.21
CA THR A 52 6.24 -12.73 -4.17
C THR A 52 6.95 -13.93 -3.52
N VAL A 53 6.47 -15.14 -3.72
CA VAL A 53 7.14 -16.36 -3.25
C VAL A 53 8.33 -16.68 -4.16
N THR A 54 8.07 -16.70 -5.48
CA THR A 54 9.07 -17.06 -6.49
C THR A 54 9.87 -15.89 -7.03
N ASN A 55 9.43 -14.65 -6.82
CA ASN A 55 9.93 -13.40 -7.40
C ASN A 55 9.92 -13.44 -8.95
N LYS A 56 8.90 -14.05 -9.54
CA LYS A 56 8.75 -14.14 -11.00
C LYS A 56 7.52 -13.39 -11.48
N VAL A 57 7.62 -12.80 -12.67
CA VAL A 57 6.46 -12.23 -13.37
C VAL A 57 5.52 -13.37 -13.76
N VAL A 58 4.25 -13.26 -13.38
CA VAL A 58 3.23 -14.27 -13.68
C VAL A 58 2.16 -13.75 -14.65
N LYS A 59 2.01 -12.44 -14.78
CA LYS A 59 1.00 -11.82 -15.65
C LYS A 59 1.40 -10.38 -16.01
N THR A 60 0.92 -9.91 -17.17
CA THR A 60 0.83 -8.49 -17.52
C THR A 60 -0.64 -8.19 -17.79
N ILE A 61 -1.17 -7.11 -17.21
CA ILE A 61 -2.57 -6.70 -17.30
C ILE A 61 -2.64 -5.34 -17.97
N SER A 62 -3.41 -5.20 -19.05
CA SER A 62 -3.68 -3.90 -19.66
C SER A 62 -4.67 -3.11 -18.81
N VAL A 63 -4.37 -1.83 -18.59
CA VAL A 63 -5.13 -0.86 -17.79
C VAL A 63 -5.32 0.44 -18.58
N GLY A 64 -5.56 1.56 -17.93
CA GLY A 64 -5.56 2.86 -18.61
C GLY A 64 -4.13 3.38 -18.86
N LEU A 65 -4.04 4.45 -19.64
CA LEU A 65 -2.77 5.05 -20.07
C LEU A 65 -2.00 5.68 -18.89
N ALA A 66 -0.68 5.54 -18.90
CA ALA A 66 0.25 6.07 -17.91
C ALA A 66 -0.12 5.68 -16.45
N PRO A 67 -0.24 4.38 -16.13
CA PRO A 67 -0.57 3.95 -14.79
C PRO A 67 0.53 4.36 -13.80
N SER A 68 0.16 4.98 -12.69
CA SER A 68 1.06 5.54 -11.67
C SER A 68 0.82 4.89 -10.30
N GLY A 69 -0.17 5.37 -9.56
CA GLY A 69 -0.51 4.84 -8.24
C GLY A 69 -1.22 3.49 -8.30
N VAL A 70 -0.96 2.65 -7.31
CA VAL A 70 -1.61 1.34 -7.18
C VAL A 70 -1.89 1.01 -5.72
N ALA A 71 -3.08 0.49 -5.44
CA ALA A 71 -3.47 0.06 -4.10
C ALA A 71 -4.25 -1.25 -4.13
N VAL A 72 -3.80 -2.22 -3.35
CA VAL A 72 -4.50 -3.50 -3.17
C VAL A 72 -5.55 -3.35 -2.08
N ALA A 73 -6.76 -3.85 -2.32
CA ALA A 73 -7.82 -3.89 -1.31
C ALA A 73 -7.39 -4.70 -0.09
N PRO A 74 -7.89 -4.37 1.11
CA PRO A 74 -7.52 -5.06 2.33
C PRO A 74 -7.79 -6.57 2.31
N ASP A 75 -8.89 -6.99 1.69
CA ASP A 75 -9.24 -8.40 1.52
C ASP A 75 -8.45 -9.10 0.40
N GLY A 76 -7.69 -8.33 -0.39
CA GLY A 76 -6.91 -8.82 -1.52
C GLY A 76 -7.71 -9.12 -2.77
N SER A 77 -9.02 -8.87 -2.79
CA SER A 77 -9.91 -9.22 -3.92
C SER A 77 -9.77 -8.30 -5.13
N ARG A 78 -9.34 -7.05 -4.90
CA ARG A 78 -9.26 -6.01 -5.94
C ARG A 78 -7.94 -5.23 -5.86
N VAL A 79 -7.51 -4.72 -7.02
CA VAL A 79 -6.43 -3.75 -7.13
C VAL A 79 -6.94 -2.53 -7.88
N TYR A 80 -6.66 -1.36 -7.34
CA TYR A 80 -7.02 -0.08 -7.91
C TYR A 80 -5.79 0.60 -8.49
N VAL A 81 -5.84 1.00 -9.75
CA VAL A 81 -4.71 1.59 -10.49
C VAL A 81 -5.12 2.97 -11.00
N ALA A 82 -4.43 4.01 -10.55
CA ALA A 82 -4.61 5.37 -11.04
C ALA A 82 -3.89 5.54 -12.39
N ASN A 83 -4.64 5.91 -13.42
CA ASN A 83 -4.13 6.14 -14.78
C ASN A 83 -3.98 7.65 -14.99
N GLU A 84 -2.73 8.13 -15.04
CA GLU A 84 -2.36 9.56 -15.05
C GLU A 84 -2.59 10.19 -16.44
N ALA A 85 -3.84 10.51 -16.74
CA ALA A 85 -4.23 11.20 -17.96
C ALA A 85 -5.02 12.48 -17.64
N VAL A 86 -5.14 13.40 -18.61
CA VAL A 86 -5.93 14.65 -18.45
C VAL A 86 -7.39 14.35 -18.12
N LYS A 87 -7.93 13.28 -18.69
CA LYS A 87 -9.21 12.67 -18.26
C LYS A 87 -8.83 11.44 -17.43
N GLY A 88 -8.60 11.64 -16.15
CA GLY A 88 -8.12 10.61 -15.24
C GLY A 88 -9.12 9.48 -15.04
N THR A 89 -8.59 8.28 -14.91
CA THR A 89 -9.40 7.09 -14.57
C THR A 89 -8.70 6.26 -13.51
N VAL A 90 -9.47 5.39 -12.86
CA VAL A 90 -8.97 4.29 -12.03
C VAL A 90 -9.42 2.99 -12.66
N SER A 91 -8.47 2.11 -13.00
CA SER A 91 -8.78 0.72 -13.38
C SER A 91 -8.93 -0.13 -12.13
N VAL A 92 -10.01 -0.90 -12.05
CA VAL A 92 -10.28 -1.87 -10.99
C VAL A 92 -9.96 -3.26 -11.52
N ILE A 93 -8.96 -3.92 -10.95
CA ILE A 93 -8.54 -5.27 -11.34
C ILE A 93 -9.11 -6.25 -10.32
N ASP A 94 -9.80 -7.28 -10.80
CA ASP A 94 -10.17 -8.46 -10.03
C ASP A 94 -8.96 -9.40 -9.91
N THR A 95 -8.55 -9.73 -8.68
CA THR A 95 -7.32 -10.50 -8.44
C THR A 95 -7.48 -11.99 -8.71
N ALA A 96 -8.69 -12.53 -8.68
CA ALA A 96 -8.93 -13.94 -9.00
C ALA A 96 -8.76 -14.23 -10.50
N THR A 97 -9.14 -13.26 -11.34
CA THR A 97 -9.06 -13.38 -12.81
C THR A 97 -7.83 -12.66 -13.39
N ASN A 98 -7.21 -11.76 -12.62
CA ASN A 98 -6.18 -10.82 -13.08
C ASN A 98 -6.63 -10.07 -14.36
N ALA A 99 -7.85 -9.53 -14.33
CA ALA A 99 -8.43 -8.74 -15.39
C ALA A 99 -9.10 -7.47 -14.86
N VAL A 100 -9.16 -6.42 -15.68
CA VAL A 100 -9.91 -5.20 -15.34
C VAL A 100 -11.40 -5.51 -15.33
N SER A 101 -12.04 -5.30 -14.18
CA SER A 101 -13.48 -5.50 -13.98
C SER A 101 -14.29 -4.23 -14.13
N ALA A 102 -13.67 -3.06 -13.85
CA ALA A 102 -14.32 -1.75 -13.99
C ALA A 102 -13.28 -0.65 -14.28
N THR A 103 -13.76 0.47 -14.84
CA THR A 103 -12.98 1.70 -15.01
C THR A 103 -13.81 2.86 -14.49
N VAL A 104 -13.27 3.59 -13.51
CA VAL A 104 -13.92 4.70 -12.81
C VAL A 104 -13.32 6.01 -13.28
N ALA A 105 -14.14 6.95 -13.79
CA ALA A 105 -13.68 8.30 -14.11
C ALA A 105 -13.44 9.09 -12.81
N VAL A 106 -12.28 9.76 -12.71
CA VAL A 106 -11.87 10.59 -11.56
C VAL A 106 -11.41 11.97 -12.04
N GLY A 107 -10.76 12.74 -11.16
CA GLY A 107 -10.19 14.03 -11.54
C GLY A 107 -9.00 13.90 -12.51
N ASN A 108 -8.45 15.04 -12.92
CA ASN A 108 -7.35 15.09 -13.88
C ASN A 108 -6.03 14.65 -13.26
N ASN A 109 -5.23 13.92 -14.01
CA ASN A 109 -3.88 13.46 -13.64
C ASN A 109 -3.86 12.77 -12.26
N PRO A 110 -4.62 11.67 -12.06
CA PRO A 110 -4.59 10.94 -10.81
C PRO A 110 -3.22 10.27 -10.61
N VAL A 111 -2.65 10.40 -9.39
CA VAL A 111 -1.32 9.87 -9.06
C VAL A 111 -1.42 8.90 -7.89
N GLY A 112 -1.51 9.38 -6.67
CA GLY A 112 -1.57 8.54 -5.48
C GLY A 112 -2.97 7.97 -5.24
N ILE A 113 -3.00 6.76 -4.70
CA ILE A 113 -4.24 6.04 -4.44
C ILE A 113 -4.11 5.21 -3.16
N ALA A 114 -5.15 5.18 -2.33
CA ALA A 114 -5.19 4.35 -1.13
C ALA A 114 -6.60 3.84 -0.85
N VAL A 115 -6.71 2.60 -0.40
CA VAL A 115 -7.97 1.97 0.02
C VAL A 115 -8.14 2.13 1.52
N LYS A 116 -9.36 2.48 1.96
CA LYS A 116 -9.71 2.50 3.38
C LYS A 116 -9.63 1.09 3.97
N PRO A 117 -9.19 0.91 5.23
CA PRO A 117 -9.02 -0.41 5.84
C PRO A 117 -10.27 -1.30 5.88
N ASP A 118 -11.48 -0.69 5.87
CA ASP A 118 -12.75 -1.43 5.75
C ASP A 118 -13.12 -1.83 4.31
N GLY A 119 -12.28 -1.46 3.33
CA GLY A 119 -12.46 -1.75 1.90
C GLY A 119 -13.56 -0.94 1.20
N ARG A 120 -14.28 -0.04 1.89
CA ARG A 120 -15.49 0.62 1.36
C ARG A 120 -15.23 1.86 0.52
N LYS A 121 -14.08 2.53 0.72
CA LYS A 121 -13.72 3.76 0.00
C LYS A 121 -12.30 3.66 -0.55
N VAL A 122 -12.10 4.24 -1.73
CA VAL A 122 -10.77 4.48 -2.31
C VAL A 122 -10.56 5.97 -2.49
N TYR A 123 -9.43 6.47 -2.05
CA TYR A 123 -9.03 7.87 -2.14
C TYR A 123 -7.98 8.04 -3.22
N VAL A 124 -8.21 8.98 -4.16
CA VAL A 124 -7.36 9.20 -5.34
C VAL A 124 -6.95 10.66 -5.42
N ALA A 125 -5.65 10.93 -5.34
CA ALA A 125 -5.10 12.28 -5.47
C ALA A 125 -5.04 12.66 -6.96
N ASN A 126 -5.73 13.75 -7.32
CA ASN A 126 -5.77 14.28 -8.68
C ASN A 126 -4.89 15.54 -8.76
N LYS A 127 -3.77 15.46 -9.46
CA LYS A 127 -2.73 16.50 -9.58
C LYS A 127 -3.11 17.65 -10.54
N GLY A 128 -4.39 17.82 -10.88
CA GLY A 128 -4.87 18.89 -11.75
C GLY A 128 -4.59 20.30 -11.19
N ARG A 129 -4.96 21.34 -11.96
CA ARG A 129 -4.74 22.76 -11.57
C ARG A 129 -5.34 23.13 -10.22
N GLN A 130 -6.48 22.55 -9.88
CA GLN A 130 -7.05 22.54 -8.52
C GLN A 130 -6.77 21.16 -7.94
N GLY A 131 -5.98 21.11 -6.89
CA GLY A 131 -5.68 19.85 -6.21
C GLY A 131 -6.94 19.27 -5.56
N THR A 132 -7.35 18.09 -6.00
CA THR A 132 -8.53 17.41 -5.45
C THR A 132 -8.23 15.98 -5.06
N LEU A 133 -9.06 15.43 -4.19
CA LEU A 133 -9.08 14.03 -3.82
C LEU A 133 -10.44 13.46 -4.24
N SER A 134 -10.47 12.52 -5.19
CA SER A 134 -11.68 11.76 -5.50
C SER A 134 -11.87 10.64 -4.51
N VAL A 135 -13.11 10.45 -4.04
CA VAL A 135 -13.51 9.36 -3.16
C VAL A 135 -14.40 8.41 -3.95
N ILE A 136 -13.93 7.18 -4.16
CA ILE A 136 -14.67 6.13 -4.87
C ILE A 136 -15.36 5.24 -3.84
N ASP A 137 -16.66 5.01 -4.01
CA ASP A 137 -17.41 3.97 -3.32
C ASP A 137 -17.16 2.63 -4.02
N THR A 138 -16.63 1.64 -3.27
CA THR A 138 -16.22 0.35 -3.83
C THR A 138 -17.37 -0.62 -4.09
N ALA A 139 -18.56 -0.34 -3.55
CA ALA A 139 -19.74 -1.17 -3.81
C ALA A 139 -20.38 -0.83 -5.17
N THR A 140 -20.24 0.45 -5.61
CA THR A 140 -20.83 0.94 -6.87
C THR A 140 -19.78 1.21 -7.94
N ASP A 141 -18.50 1.24 -7.59
CA ASP A 141 -17.38 1.65 -8.46
C ASP A 141 -17.62 3.04 -9.07
N THR A 142 -18.13 4.00 -8.28
CA THR A 142 -18.37 5.38 -8.69
C THR A 142 -17.77 6.38 -7.72
N VAL A 143 -17.47 7.60 -8.20
CA VAL A 143 -17.02 8.70 -7.32
C VAL A 143 -18.22 9.19 -6.49
N SER A 144 -18.14 9.04 -5.18
CA SER A 144 -19.17 9.49 -4.22
C SER A 144 -18.96 10.92 -3.76
N SER A 145 -17.71 11.40 -3.70
CA SER A 145 -17.39 12.79 -3.36
C SER A 145 -16.06 13.23 -3.97
N THR A 146 -15.85 14.55 -4.05
CA THR A 146 -14.58 15.17 -4.43
C THR A 146 -14.25 16.22 -3.38
N ILE A 147 -13.03 16.16 -2.84
CA ILE A 147 -12.56 17.00 -1.74
C ILE A 147 -11.46 17.92 -2.27
N ASP A 148 -11.59 19.23 -2.09
CA ASP A 148 -10.51 20.16 -2.38
C ASP A 148 -9.40 20.01 -1.33
N VAL A 149 -8.17 19.82 -1.80
CA VAL A 149 -6.97 19.70 -0.96
C VAL A 149 -5.95 20.76 -1.35
N GLY A 150 -4.69 20.62 -0.95
CA GLY A 150 -3.65 21.54 -1.38
C GLY A 150 -3.26 21.39 -2.85
N LEU A 151 -2.36 22.23 -3.34
CA LEU A 151 -1.90 22.22 -4.73
C LEU A 151 -1.11 20.94 -5.06
N SER A 152 -1.30 20.43 -6.27
CA SER A 152 -0.58 19.25 -6.78
C SER A 152 -0.52 18.08 -5.80
N PRO A 153 -1.65 17.52 -5.33
CA PRO A 153 -1.63 16.39 -4.43
C PRO A 153 -1.01 15.17 -5.11
N ILE A 154 -0.15 14.43 -4.37
CA ILE A 154 0.56 13.26 -4.89
C ILE A 154 0.31 12.03 -4.02
N GLY A 155 0.89 11.97 -2.83
CA GLY A 155 0.79 10.80 -1.95
C GLY A 155 -0.51 10.76 -1.18
N VAL A 156 -1.06 9.56 -1.00
CA VAL A 156 -2.27 9.33 -0.20
C VAL A 156 -2.02 8.17 0.75
N ALA A 157 -2.31 8.35 2.03
CA ALA A 157 -2.25 7.28 3.02
C ALA A 157 -3.43 7.36 3.98
N VAL A 158 -4.06 6.22 4.27
CA VAL A 158 -5.17 6.12 5.22
C VAL A 158 -4.65 5.61 6.55
N LYS A 159 -5.12 6.21 7.65
CA LYS A 159 -4.82 5.74 9.00
C LYS A 159 -5.37 4.32 9.21
N PRO A 160 -4.68 3.43 9.93
CA PRO A 160 -5.11 2.03 10.10
C PRO A 160 -6.50 1.84 10.72
N ASP A 161 -6.97 2.77 11.55
CA ASP A 161 -8.34 2.78 12.09
C ASP A 161 -9.37 3.32 11.09
N GLY A 162 -8.93 3.76 9.90
CA GLY A 162 -9.78 4.30 8.85
C GLY A 162 -10.33 5.69 9.12
N SER A 163 -9.97 6.37 10.22
CA SER A 163 -10.57 7.64 10.61
C SER A 163 -10.06 8.86 9.83
N LYS A 164 -8.83 8.81 9.31
CA LYS A 164 -8.19 9.94 8.61
C LYS A 164 -7.45 9.50 7.36
N VAL A 165 -7.38 10.43 6.40
CA VAL A 165 -6.51 10.35 5.21
C VAL A 165 -5.50 11.48 5.26
N TYR A 166 -4.26 11.19 4.89
CA TYR A 166 -3.17 12.14 4.77
C TYR A 166 -2.78 12.25 3.29
N VAL A 167 -2.74 13.49 2.77
CA VAL A 167 -2.43 13.77 1.37
C VAL A 167 -1.28 14.77 1.30
N THR A 168 -0.17 14.40 0.65
CA THR A 168 0.93 15.33 0.39
C THR A 168 0.59 16.26 -0.75
N ASN A 169 0.88 17.54 -0.60
CA ASN A 169 0.68 18.59 -1.59
C ASN A 169 2.06 19.08 -2.06
N ASP A 170 2.42 18.76 -3.31
CA ASP A 170 3.73 18.98 -3.92
C ASP A 170 3.91 20.45 -4.30
N ALA A 171 4.39 21.24 -3.35
CA ALA A 171 4.71 22.66 -3.52
C ALA A 171 6.01 23.02 -2.80
N ALA A 172 6.61 24.17 -3.15
CA ALA A 172 7.82 24.68 -2.48
C ALA A 172 7.61 24.85 -0.97
N ASN A 173 6.44 25.38 -0.57
CA ASN A 173 5.96 25.35 0.80
C ASN A 173 5.07 24.10 0.96
N GLY A 174 5.72 22.95 1.13
CA GLY A 174 5.06 21.64 1.16
C GLY A 174 4.12 21.49 2.34
N THR A 175 2.98 20.86 2.11
CA THR A 175 1.99 20.57 3.15
C THR A 175 1.46 19.15 3.06
N VAL A 176 0.86 18.68 4.16
CA VAL A 176 0.05 17.47 4.22
C VAL A 176 -1.36 17.87 4.65
N SER A 177 -2.35 17.64 3.78
CA SER A 177 -3.77 17.79 4.13
C SER A 177 -4.22 16.60 4.97
N VAL A 178 -5.00 16.87 6.02
CA VAL A 178 -5.60 15.87 6.92
C VAL A 178 -7.10 15.86 6.69
N ILE A 179 -7.63 14.74 6.22
CA ILE A 179 -9.04 14.57 5.87
C ILE A 179 -9.71 13.63 6.88
N ASP A 180 -10.86 14.00 7.38
CA ASP A 180 -11.74 13.13 8.16
C ASP A 180 -12.59 12.27 7.22
N THR A 181 -12.57 10.94 7.40
CA THR A 181 -13.24 10.00 6.48
C THR A 181 -14.73 9.85 6.72
N ALA A 182 -15.25 10.30 7.85
CA ALA A 182 -16.68 10.26 8.15
C ALA A 182 -17.41 11.43 7.48
N THR A 183 -16.74 12.59 7.38
CA THR A 183 -17.31 13.81 6.78
C THR A 183 -16.80 14.11 5.38
N ASP A 184 -15.73 13.40 4.94
CA ASP A 184 -14.99 13.67 3.69
C ASP A 184 -14.54 15.15 3.60
N ALA A 185 -14.10 15.73 4.70
CA ALA A 185 -13.67 17.12 4.79
C ALA A 185 -12.22 17.26 5.28
N VAL A 186 -11.51 18.29 4.78
CA VAL A 186 -10.19 18.68 5.32
C VAL A 186 -10.37 19.27 6.70
N THR A 187 -9.75 18.66 7.71
CA THR A 187 -9.79 19.08 9.12
C THR A 187 -8.52 19.75 9.59
N GLY A 188 -7.46 19.74 8.77
CA GLY A 188 -6.20 20.38 9.09
C GLY A 188 -5.21 20.31 7.94
N THR A 189 -4.18 21.16 8.03
CA THR A 189 -3.05 21.18 7.12
C THR A 189 -1.79 21.27 7.96
N VAL A 190 -0.81 20.42 7.66
CA VAL A 190 0.48 20.34 8.35
C VAL A 190 1.57 20.83 7.40
N GLU A 191 2.33 21.85 7.79
CA GLU A 191 3.51 22.28 7.06
C GLU A 191 4.62 21.25 7.20
N VAL A 192 5.27 20.89 6.08
CA VAL A 192 6.38 19.94 5.98
C VAL A 192 7.52 20.52 5.14
N GLY A 193 8.47 19.71 4.72
CA GLY A 193 9.54 20.17 3.82
C GLY A 193 9.05 20.44 2.40
N SER A 194 9.95 20.93 1.54
CA SER A 194 9.67 21.32 0.16
C SER A 194 9.39 20.11 -0.74
N HIS A 195 8.38 20.24 -1.58
CA HIS A 195 7.94 19.22 -2.55
C HIS A 195 7.72 17.84 -1.94
N PRO A 196 6.78 17.67 -0.98
CA PRO A 196 6.47 16.38 -0.39
C PRO A 196 5.78 15.47 -1.41
N VAL A 197 6.22 14.20 -1.49
CA VAL A 197 5.75 13.22 -2.48
C VAL A 197 5.11 12.01 -1.78
N GLY A 198 5.92 11.09 -1.29
CA GLY A 198 5.45 9.89 -0.62
C GLY A 198 4.96 10.14 0.79
N VAL A 199 3.94 9.41 1.21
CA VAL A 199 3.40 9.46 2.58
C VAL A 199 3.01 8.06 3.05
N ALA A 200 3.31 7.74 4.30
CA ALA A 200 2.90 6.47 4.92
C ALA A 200 2.54 6.67 6.38
N VAL A 201 1.56 5.91 6.86
CA VAL A 201 1.14 5.90 8.26
C VAL A 201 1.73 4.67 8.95
N LYS A 202 2.24 4.85 10.18
CA LYS A 202 2.71 3.75 11.01
C LYS A 202 1.54 2.79 11.33
N PRO A 203 1.75 1.45 11.40
CA PRO A 203 0.67 0.48 11.64
C PRO A 203 -0.12 0.70 12.93
N ASP A 204 0.48 1.29 13.97
CA ASP A 204 -0.22 1.67 15.21
C ASP A 204 -1.01 2.99 15.08
N GLY A 205 -0.94 3.65 13.92
CA GLY A 205 -1.62 4.90 13.62
C GLY A 205 -1.06 6.14 14.33
N SER A 206 0.06 6.04 15.06
CA SER A 206 0.60 7.12 15.90
C SER A 206 1.39 8.19 15.13
N LYS A 207 1.99 7.83 14.01
CA LYS A 207 2.87 8.71 13.22
C LYS A 207 2.58 8.60 11.72
N VAL A 208 2.81 9.71 11.00
CA VAL A 208 2.85 9.79 9.54
C VAL A 208 4.25 10.21 9.13
N TYR A 209 4.77 9.62 8.06
CA TYR A 209 6.06 9.93 7.45
C TYR A 209 5.82 10.51 6.06
N ALA A 210 6.29 11.72 5.80
CA ALA A 210 6.19 12.40 4.50
C ALA A 210 7.60 12.67 3.93
N ALA A 211 7.87 12.16 2.74
CA ALA A 211 9.14 12.36 2.04
C ALA A 211 9.13 13.71 1.32
N ASN A 212 10.04 14.60 1.70
CA ASN A 212 10.20 15.96 1.14
C ASN A 212 11.32 15.94 0.10
N ARG A 213 10.94 15.81 -1.17
CA ARG A 213 11.87 15.56 -2.29
C ARG A 213 13.01 16.58 -2.35
N ASP A 214 12.67 17.85 -2.36
CA ASP A 214 13.68 18.90 -2.58
C ASP A 214 14.40 19.30 -1.28
N SER A 215 13.79 19.07 -0.12
CA SER A 215 14.45 19.23 1.19
C SER A 215 15.39 18.08 1.55
N ARG A 216 15.32 16.92 0.87
CA ARG A 216 16.09 15.71 1.17
C ARG A 216 15.83 15.17 2.59
N THR A 217 14.61 15.33 3.05
CA THR A 217 14.22 14.95 4.41
C THR A 217 12.94 14.12 4.43
N VAL A 218 12.66 13.50 5.57
CA VAL A 218 11.36 12.95 5.92
C VAL A 218 10.82 13.70 7.12
N SER A 219 9.62 14.28 6.99
CA SER A 219 8.88 14.84 8.12
C SER A 219 8.13 13.74 8.86
N VAL A 220 8.25 13.70 10.18
CA VAL A 220 7.51 12.79 11.07
C VAL A 220 6.40 13.58 11.76
N ILE A 221 5.15 13.24 11.48
CA ILE A 221 3.97 13.94 11.98
C ILE A 221 3.31 13.07 13.06
N ALA A 222 3.08 13.60 14.25
CA ALA A 222 2.28 12.96 15.28
C ALA A 222 0.79 13.08 14.93
N THR A 223 0.07 11.96 14.85
CA THR A 223 -1.36 11.96 14.44
C THR A 223 -2.30 12.46 15.52
N ALA A 224 -1.86 12.49 16.78
CA ALA A 224 -2.67 12.94 17.92
C ALA A 224 -3.02 14.44 17.84
N ASN A 225 -2.10 15.25 17.33
CA ASN A 225 -2.24 16.72 17.25
C ASN A 225 -1.89 17.29 15.87
N ASN A 226 -1.52 16.42 14.90
CA ASN A 226 -1.11 16.80 13.55
C ASN A 226 0.06 17.81 13.52
N THR A 227 1.10 17.57 14.35
CA THR A 227 2.32 18.40 14.35
C THR A 227 3.53 17.61 13.91
N VAL A 228 4.49 18.27 13.25
CA VAL A 228 5.80 17.68 12.93
C VAL A 228 6.60 17.56 14.24
N VAL A 229 6.99 16.34 14.59
CA VAL A 229 7.77 16.01 15.81
C VAL A 229 9.22 15.68 15.54
N ALA A 230 9.59 15.43 14.28
CA ALA A 230 10.96 15.24 13.84
C ALA A 230 11.09 15.50 12.33
N THR A 231 12.28 15.89 11.91
CA THR A 231 12.72 15.96 10.51
C THR A 231 13.99 15.16 10.39
N ILE A 232 14.05 14.23 9.44
CA ILE A 232 15.12 13.25 9.30
C ILE A 232 15.79 13.45 7.95
N ASP A 233 17.10 13.69 7.92
CA ASP A 233 17.88 13.74 6.69
C ASP A 233 17.98 12.35 6.05
N VAL A 234 17.76 12.26 4.73
CA VAL A 234 17.82 11.03 3.93
C VAL A 234 18.61 11.25 2.64
N GLY A 235 18.55 10.33 1.69
CA GLY A 235 19.21 10.47 0.39
C GLY A 235 18.64 11.58 -0.48
N LEU A 236 19.21 11.74 -1.68
CA LEU A 236 18.79 12.78 -2.64
C LEU A 236 17.41 12.46 -3.23
N ALA A 237 16.56 13.48 -3.28
CA ALA A 237 15.23 13.42 -3.87
C ALA A 237 14.42 12.20 -3.36
N PRO A 238 14.12 12.13 -2.04
CA PRO A 238 13.30 11.06 -1.51
C PRO A 238 11.92 11.07 -2.15
N PHE A 239 11.39 9.87 -2.47
CA PHE A 239 10.16 9.73 -3.24
C PHE A 239 9.13 8.84 -2.54
N GLY A 240 9.27 7.53 -2.61
CA GLY A 240 8.36 6.58 -1.97
C GLY A 240 8.68 6.36 -0.50
N VAL A 241 7.65 6.14 0.30
CA VAL A 241 7.76 5.84 1.74
C VAL A 241 6.89 4.65 2.08
N ALA A 242 7.43 3.69 2.80
CA ALA A 242 6.65 2.60 3.39
C ALA A 242 7.15 2.27 4.80
N VAL A 243 6.22 1.89 5.67
CA VAL A 243 6.51 1.44 7.04
C VAL A 243 6.40 -0.09 7.08
N THR A 244 7.35 -0.75 7.74
CA THR A 244 7.28 -2.22 7.93
C THR A 244 6.02 -2.61 8.69
N PRO A 245 5.45 -3.80 8.45
CA PRO A 245 4.22 -4.25 9.12
C PRO A 245 4.29 -4.26 10.65
N ASP A 246 5.48 -4.49 11.22
CA ASP A 246 5.74 -4.41 12.67
C ASP A 246 5.92 -2.97 13.17
N GLY A 247 5.95 -1.99 12.26
CA GLY A 247 6.12 -0.57 12.58
C GLY A 247 7.51 -0.18 13.05
N SER A 248 8.51 -1.06 12.98
CA SER A 248 9.85 -0.81 13.53
C SER A 248 10.76 0.02 12.62
N LYS A 249 10.52 -0.02 11.29
CA LYS A 249 11.35 0.66 10.29
C LYS A 249 10.49 1.39 9.26
N VAL A 250 11.05 2.44 8.66
CA VAL A 250 10.53 3.12 7.48
C VAL A 250 11.56 3.02 6.36
N TYR A 251 11.13 2.57 5.18
CA TYR A 251 11.96 2.56 3.98
C TYR A 251 11.57 3.75 3.11
N VAL A 252 12.57 4.52 2.68
CA VAL A 252 12.43 5.72 1.86
C VAL A 252 13.28 5.54 0.62
N THR A 253 12.64 5.50 -0.55
CA THR A 253 13.37 5.47 -1.82
C THR A 253 13.94 6.85 -2.13
N ASN A 254 15.19 6.90 -2.57
CA ASN A 254 15.87 8.13 -2.97
C ASN A 254 16.29 7.99 -4.44
N LEU A 255 15.96 8.96 -5.29
CA LEU A 255 16.24 8.88 -6.73
C LEU A 255 17.73 8.75 -7.09
N ASN A 256 18.64 8.85 -6.13
CA ASN A 256 20.06 8.55 -6.27
C ASN A 256 20.40 7.06 -6.04
N ASN A 257 19.50 6.16 -6.43
CA ASN A 257 19.71 4.70 -6.46
C ASN A 257 19.87 4.06 -5.07
N THR A 258 19.27 4.67 -4.05
CA THR A 258 19.33 4.17 -2.69
C THR A 258 17.96 4.09 -2.02
N VAL A 259 17.89 3.27 -0.96
CA VAL A 259 16.79 3.25 0.00
C VAL A 259 17.37 3.58 1.38
N SER A 260 16.88 4.64 2.01
CA SER A 260 17.19 4.94 3.41
C SER A 260 16.28 4.14 4.32
N VAL A 261 16.84 3.48 5.33
CA VAL A 261 16.11 2.73 6.35
C VAL A 261 16.14 3.51 7.65
N ILE A 262 14.98 3.99 8.09
CA ILE A 262 14.82 4.77 9.32
C ILE A 262 14.32 3.85 10.42
N ALA A 263 14.97 3.84 11.58
CA ALA A 263 14.47 3.20 12.80
C ALA A 263 13.41 4.10 13.45
N THR A 264 12.19 3.59 13.65
CA THR A 264 11.06 4.40 14.19
C THR A 264 11.22 4.71 15.68
N ALA A 265 12.03 3.95 16.40
CA ALA A 265 12.28 4.10 17.83
C ALA A 265 13.01 5.42 18.18
N ASN A 266 13.95 5.83 17.32
CA ASN A 266 14.79 7.02 17.54
C ASN A 266 14.72 8.03 16.38
N ASN A 267 13.93 7.76 15.32
CA ASN A 267 13.79 8.59 14.13
C ASN A 267 15.17 8.87 13.46
N ALA A 268 16.03 7.87 13.35
CA ALA A 268 17.34 7.99 12.74
C ALA A 268 17.52 6.99 11.59
N VAL A 269 18.26 7.37 10.54
CA VAL A 269 18.68 6.45 9.47
C VAL A 269 19.64 5.42 10.05
N SER A 270 19.23 4.16 10.02
CA SER A 270 20.00 3.02 10.55
C SER A 270 20.81 2.32 9.46
N SER A 271 20.42 2.45 8.20
CA SER A 271 21.07 1.80 7.05
C SER A 271 20.69 2.51 5.73
N THR A 272 21.55 2.37 4.73
CA THR A 272 21.28 2.77 3.35
C THR A 272 21.55 1.57 2.44
N ILE A 273 20.61 1.25 1.57
CA ILE A 273 20.64 0.09 0.68
C ILE A 273 20.79 0.60 -0.77
N SER A 274 21.77 0.08 -1.50
CA SER A 274 21.87 0.34 -2.94
C SER A 274 20.87 -0.54 -3.70
N VAL A 275 20.13 0.07 -4.62
CA VAL A 275 19.12 -0.58 -5.49
C VAL A 275 19.34 -0.16 -6.94
N GLY A 276 18.40 -0.48 -7.82
CA GLY A 276 18.46 -0.03 -9.23
C GLY A 276 18.25 1.47 -9.38
N ASN A 277 18.34 1.93 -10.62
CA ASN A 277 18.35 3.35 -10.97
C ASN A 277 16.95 3.99 -10.89
N GLY A 278 16.86 5.13 -10.19
CA GLY A 278 15.63 5.89 -10.01
C GLY A 278 14.54 5.11 -9.24
N PRO A 279 14.80 4.67 -7.99
CA PRO A 279 13.80 3.97 -7.20
C PRO A 279 12.66 4.91 -6.80
N VAL A 280 11.42 4.47 -7.04
CA VAL A 280 10.18 5.25 -6.83
C VAL A 280 9.30 4.59 -5.76
N GLY A 281 8.49 3.61 -6.12
CA GLY A 281 7.59 2.95 -5.19
C GLY A 281 8.31 1.92 -4.32
N VAL A 282 7.84 1.75 -3.09
CA VAL A 282 8.30 0.70 -2.16
C VAL A 282 7.11 0.13 -1.39
N ALA A 283 7.02 -1.20 -1.29
CA ALA A 283 6.04 -1.89 -0.45
C ALA A 283 6.62 -3.17 0.15
N PHE A 284 6.04 -3.61 1.27
CA PHE A 284 6.45 -4.81 1.99
C PHE A 284 5.50 -5.98 1.74
N THR A 285 6.03 -7.20 1.80
CA THR A 285 5.19 -8.39 2.00
C THR A 285 4.51 -8.32 3.37
N PRO A 286 3.31 -8.93 3.55
CA PRO A 286 2.57 -8.85 4.82
C PRO A 286 3.31 -9.37 6.04
N ASP A 287 4.20 -10.35 5.86
CA ASP A 287 5.10 -10.86 6.90
C ASP A 287 6.27 -9.93 7.21
N GLY A 288 6.43 -8.85 6.42
CA GLY A 288 7.55 -7.92 6.53
C GLY A 288 8.90 -8.49 6.08
N GLY A 289 8.94 -9.72 5.56
CA GLY A 289 10.19 -10.40 5.21
C GLY A 289 10.89 -9.83 3.98
N LYS A 290 10.13 -9.26 3.05
CA LYS A 290 10.67 -8.66 1.82
C LYS A 290 10.11 -7.26 1.59
N ALA A 291 10.93 -6.38 1.00
CA ALA A 291 10.51 -5.12 0.40
C ALA A 291 10.75 -5.17 -1.12
N TYR A 292 9.79 -4.66 -1.88
CA TYR A 292 9.86 -4.53 -3.33
C TYR A 292 10.00 -3.06 -3.69
N VAL A 293 11.00 -2.71 -4.50
CA VAL A 293 11.33 -1.34 -4.89
C VAL A 293 11.32 -1.24 -6.41
N ALA A 294 10.44 -0.40 -6.95
CA ALA A 294 10.36 -0.16 -8.39
C ALA A 294 11.48 0.80 -8.83
N ASN A 295 12.36 0.37 -9.72
CA ASN A 295 13.49 1.12 -10.28
C ASN A 295 13.08 1.66 -11.64
N GLN A 296 12.65 2.92 -11.70
CA GLN A 296 12.02 3.53 -12.86
C GLN A 296 12.89 3.48 -14.12
N PHE A 297 14.17 3.80 -13.99
CA PHE A 297 15.07 3.96 -15.15
C PHE A 297 15.74 2.65 -15.57
N ASP A 298 15.79 1.64 -14.69
CA ASP A 298 16.32 0.31 -15.04
C ASP A 298 15.23 -0.65 -15.52
N HIS A 299 13.93 -0.26 -15.41
CA HIS A 299 12.80 -1.10 -15.78
C HIS A 299 12.73 -2.41 -14.97
N THR A 300 13.16 -2.35 -13.72
CA THR A 300 13.26 -3.50 -12.82
C THR A 300 12.58 -3.23 -11.50
N VAL A 301 12.43 -4.30 -10.71
CA VAL A 301 12.07 -4.25 -9.30
C VAL A 301 13.18 -4.92 -8.48
N SER A 302 13.76 -4.18 -7.53
CA SER A 302 14.67 -4.76 -6.54
C SER A 302 13.87 -5.40 -5.41
N VAL A 303 14.22 -6.64 -5.03
CA VAL A 303 13.65 -7.35 -3.88
C VAL A 303 14.68 -7.36 -2.76
N ILE A 304 14.32 -6.76 -1.64
CA ILE A 304 15.19 -6.60 -0.47
C ILE A 304 14.73 -7.55 0.63
N ALA A 305 15.64 -8.38 1.18
CA ALA A 305 15.40 -9.10 2.42
C ALA A 305 15.53 -8.13 3.61
N THR A 306 14.45 -7.89 4.35
CA THR A 306 14.40 -6.87 5.40
C THR A 306 15.23 -7.20 6.65
N ALA A 307 15.48 -8.49 6.88
CA ALA A 307 16.30 -8.96 7.99
C ALA A 307 17.78 -8.57 7.81
N THR A 308 18.29 -8.56 6.57
CA THR A 308 19.69 -8.27 6.24
C THR A 308 19.90 -6.94 5.54
N ASN A 309 18.81 -6.29 5.11
CA ASN A 309 18.84 -5.11 4.24
C ASN A 309 19.64 -5.35 2.92
N ALA A 310 19.63 -6.57 2.40
CA ALA A 310 20.31 -6.94 1.18
C ALA A 310 19.32 -7.13 0.01
N VAL A 311 19.70 -6.69 -1.19
CA VAL A 311 18.98 -7.04 -2.42
C VAL A 311 19.22 -8.51 -2.72
N VAL A 312 18.16 -9.31 -2.73
CA VAL A 312 18.20 -10.76 -2.94
C VAL A 312 17.73 -11.21 -4.32
N ALA A 313 17.04 -10.32 -5.03
CA ALA A 313 16.62 -10.54 -6.42
C ALA A 313 16.40 -9.20 -7.14
N THR A 314 16.54 -9.23 -8.46
CA THR A 314 16.10 -8.16 -9.37
C THR A 314 15.18 -8.80 -10.40
N VAL A 315 14.01 -8.19 -10.62
CA VAL A 315 12.96 -8.71 -11.52
C VAL A 315 12.74 -7.70 -12.63
N ASP A 316 12.88 -8.15 -13.89
CA ASP A 316 12.57 -7.33 -15.06
C ASP A 316 11.04 -7.13 -15.15
N VAL A 317 10.60 -5.91 -15.42
CA VAL A 317 9.20 -5.52 -15.53
C VAL A 317 8.98 -4.65 -16.78
N GLY A 318 7.81 -4.05 -16.92
CA GLY A 318 7.54 -3.13 -18.02
C GLY A 318 8.30 -1.79 -17.90
N THR A 319 8.15 -0.96 -18.93
CA THR A 319 8.88 0.31 -19.06
C THR A 319 8.48 1.32 -18.01
N SER A 320 9.46 1.90 -17.33
CA SER A 320 9.30 2.96 -16.33
C SER A 320 8.34 2.56 -15.19
N PRO A 321 8.67 1.52 -14.38
CA PRO A 321 7.83 1.13 -13.25
C PRO A 321 7.79 2.23 -12.19
N ILE A 322 6.58 2.53 -11.70
CA ILE A 322 6.32 3.54 -10.67
C ILE A 322 5.85 2.88 -9.36
N ALA A 323 4.78 2.08 -9.41
CA ALA A 323 4.18 1.36 -8.28
C ALA A 323 4.04 2.21 -7.00
N PHE A 324 3.45 3.42 -7.14
CA PHE A 324 3.34 4.37 -6.05
C PHE A 324 2.12 4.05 -5.18
N GLY A 325 2.35 3.61 -3.92
CA GLY A 325 1.31 3.21 -2.98
C GLY A 325 1.50 1.80 -2.40
N ILE A 326 0.43 1.18 -1.93
CA ILE A 326 0.44 -0.18 -1.36
C ILE A 326 0.14 -1.19 -2.47
N PHE A 327 1.15 -1.57 -3.23
CA PHE A 327 1.04 -2.47 -4.38
C PHE A 327 1.18 -3.97 -4.06
N ILE A 328 1.31 -4.31 -2.78
CA ILE A 328 1.24 -5.67 -2.24
C ILE A 328 0.13 -5.69 -1.20
N ARG A 329 -0.66 -6.77 -1.13
CA ARG A 329 -1.73 -6.90 -0.14
C ARG A 329 -1.18 -6.59 1.26
N PRO A 330 -1.78 -5.66 2.02
CA PRO A 330 -1.32 -5.37 3.37
C PRO A 330 -1.57 -6.58 4.29
N GLY A 331 -0.57 -6.93 5.10
CA GLY A 331 -0.76 -7.86 6.21
C GLY A 331 -1.54 -7.16 7.32
N PHE A 332 -2.70 -7.70 7.69
CA PHE A 332 -3.29 -7.30 8.96
C PHE A 332 -2.57 -8.07 10.07
N ALA A 333 -2.07 -7.37 11.08
CA ALA A 333 -1.82 -7.99 12.37
C ALA A 333 -3.15 -8.60 12.83
N THR A 334 -3.30 -9.92 12.72
CA THR A 334 -4.39 -10.60 13.40
C THR A 334 -4.24 -10.26 14.86
N ALA A 335 -5.20 -9.51 15.42
CA ALA A 335 -5.29 -9.31 16.85
C ALA A 335 -5.27 -10.72 17.48
N ALA A 336 -4.20 -11.01 18.22
CA ALA A 336 -4.09 -12.26 18.94
C ALA A 336 -5.30 -12.35 19.87
N GLY A 337 -6.20 -13.32 19.61
CA GLY A 337 -7.25 -13.73 20.52
C GLY A 337 -8.60 -13.03 20.37
N SER A 338 -9.37 -13.34 19.32
CA SER A 338 -10.82 -13.35 19.48
C SER A 338 -11.23 -14.79 19.86
N PRO A 339 -11.86 -15.02 21.04
CA PRO A 339 -12.40 -16.31 21.35
C PRO A 339 -13.57 -16.61 20.41
N ASN A 340 -13.52 -17.78 19.80
CA ASN A 340 -14.55 -18.36 18.94
C ASN A 340 -15.87 -18.37 19.72
N LEU A 341 -16.78 -17.44 19.44
CA LEU A 341 -18.17 -17.54 19.91
C LEU A 341 -18.85 -18.60 19.05
N SER A 342 -18.81 -19.85 19.53
CA SER A 342 -19.68 -20.91 19.05
C SER A 342 -21.14 -20.49 19.23
N ARG A 343 -21.86 -20.36 18.12
CA ARG A 343 -23.32 -20.25 18.12
C ARG A 343 -23.88 -21.65 18.44
N HIS A 344 -24.63 -21.75 19.53
CA HIS A 344 -25.62 -22.80 19.78
C HIS A 344 -26.90 -22.48 19.02
#